data_72d998df2dfbc0c8e2721f1e817a44ca
#
_entry.id   72d998df2dfbc0c8e2721f1e817a44ca
#
_cell.length_a   1.000
_cell.length_b   1.000
_cell.length_c   1.000
_cell.angle_alpha   90.00
_cell.angle_beta   90.00
_cell.angle_gamma   90.00
#
_symmetry.space_group_name_H-M   'P 1'
#
loop_
_entity.id
_entity.type
_entity.pdbx_description
1 polymer ?
#
loop_
_entity_poly.entity_id
_entity_poly.type
_entity_poly.pdbx_seq_one_letter_code
_entity_poly.pdbx_strand_id
1 'polypeptide(L)'
;MLKVLSLMKRKPGTSYEEFRNWALNEHPKLATQIPGMKGYRMNVPVKENPDIPYDCISEMWWDSDEARLAGFGTDQGKAAG
;
A
#
# COMPACT_ATOMS: atom_id res chain seq x y z
N MET A 1 -5.19 -18.53 2.46
CA MET A 1 -4.70 -17.17 2.75
C MET A 1 -5.12 -16.22 1.65
N LEU A 2 -5.57 -15.06 2.02
CA LEU A 2 -6.03 -14.04 1.07
C LEU A 2 -4.89 -13.11 0.71
N LYS A 3 -4.68 -12.89 -0.60
CA LYS A 3 -3.74 -11.90 -1.12
C LYS A 3 -4.54 -10.75 -1.74
N VAL A 4 -4.24 -9.53 -1.31
CA VAL A 4 -4.91 -8.33 -1.82
C VAL A 4 -3.92 -7.46 -2.57
N LEU A 5 -4.27 -7.08 -3.79
CA LEU A 5 -3.49 -6.15 -4.59
C LEU A 5 -4.20 -4.79 -4.61
N SER A 6 -3.45 -3.74 -4.32
CA SER A 6 -3.97 -2.37 -4.41
C SER A 6 -3.17 -1.59 -5.44
N LEU A 7 -3.85 -1.13 -6.48
CA LEU A 7 -3.26 -0.28 -7.50
C LEU A 7 -3.48 1.16 -7.06
N MET A 8 -2.39 1.87 -6.83
CA MET A 8 -2.43 3.20 -6.23
C MET A 8 -1.95 4.25 -7.21
N LYS A 9 -2.58 5.41 -7.19
CA LYS A 9 -2.19 6.55 -8.00
C LYS A 9 -1.88 7.73 -7.10
N ARG A 10 -0.80 8.45 -7.41
CA ARG A 10 -0.41 9.64 -6.65
C ARG A 10 -1.47 10.73 -6.80
N LYS A 11 -1.55 11.59 -5.79
CA LYS A 11 -2.47 12.74 -5.83
C LYS A 11 -1.97 13.76 -6.85
N PRO A 12 -2.89 14.49 -7.52
CA PRO A 12 -2.49 15.60 -8.40
C PRO A 12 -1.61 16.59 -7.63
N GLY A 13 -0.53 17.04 -8.29
CA GLY A 13 0.43 17.97 -7.67
C GLY A 13 1.57 17.29 -6.93
N THR A 14 1.52 15.97 -6.73
CA THR A 14 2.64 15.22 -6.13
C THR A 14 3.58 14.76 -7.24
N SER A 15 4.87 15.02 -7.09
CA SER A 15 5.86 14.54 -8.07
C SER A 15 6.02 13.02 -7.95
N TYR A 16 6.52 12.40 -9.01
CA TYR A 16 6.80 10.97 -9.00
C TYR A 16 7.84 10.60 -7.94
N GLU A 17 8.88 11.43 -7.79
CA GLU A 17 9.92 11.19 -6.79
C GLU A 17 9.40 11.28 -5.37
N GLU A 18 8.55 12.27 -5.07
CA GLU A 18 7.92 12.40 -3.76
C GLU A 18 7.03 11.19 -3.46
N PHE A 19 6.24 10.78 -4.44
CA PHE A 19 5.37 9.61 -4.29
C PHE A 19 6.18 8.34 -4.09
N ARG A 20 7.24 8.16 -4.87
CA ARG A 20 8.10 6.99 -4.77
C ARG A 20 8.76 6.91 -3.39
N ASN A 21 9.26 8.03 -2.89
CA ASN A 21 9.85 8.09 -1.56
C ASN A 21 8.83 7.71 -0.49
N TRP A 22 7.62 8.25 -0.58
CA TRP A 22 6.55 7.90 0.34
C TRP A 22 6.22 6.41 0.29
N ALA A 23 6.04 5.87 -0.92
CA ALA A 23 5.67 4.47 -1.11
C ALA A 23 6.72 3.49 -0.59
N LEU A 24 7.99 3.80 -0.75
CA LEU A 24 9.09 2.92 -0.37
C LEU A 24 9.58 3.11 1.06
N ASN A 25 9.46 4.32 1.61
CA ASN A 25 10.07 4.66 2.90
C ASN A 25 9.07 5.01 4.00
N GLU A 26 7.93 5.63 3.67
CA GLU A 26 6.97 6.08 4.66
C GLU A 26 5.80 5.12 4.83
N HIS A 27 5.15 4.75 3.75
CA HIS A 27 3.96 3.90 3.79
C HIS A 27 4.23 2.51 4.42
N PRO A 28 5.35 1.84 4.15
CA PRO A 28 5.62 0.54 4.77
C PRO A 28 5.71 0.60 6.28
N LYS A 29 6.18 1.70 6.85
CA LYS A 29 6.24 1.87 8.30
C LYS A 29 4.86 1.88 8.93
N LEU A 30 3.88 2.46 8.24
CA LEU A 30 2.49 2.50 8.68
C LEU A 30 1.78 1.17 8.39
N ALA A 31 1.93 0.66 7.17
CA ALA A 31 1.23 -0.54 6.72
C ALA A 31 1.62 -1.78 7.53
N THR A 32 2.90 -1.93 7.87
CA THR A 32 3.38 -3.10 8.61
C THR A 32 2.93 -3.11 10.07
N GLN A 33 2.33 -2.03 10.57
CA GLN A 33 1.76 -1.98 11.91
C GLN A 33 0.29 -2.42 11.96
N ILE A 34 -0.33 -2.70 10.82
CA ILE A 34 -1.74 -3.11 10.80
C ILE A 34 -1.88 -4.50 11.41
N PRO A 35 -2.71 -4.65 12.47
CA PRO A 35 -2.87 -5.96 13.13
C PRO A 35 -3.44 -7.01 12.19
N GLY A 36 -2.93 -8.23 12.29
CA GLY A 36 -3.45 -9.37 11.53
C GLY A 36 -2.89 -9.51 10.13
N MET A 37 -2.13 -8.55 9.62
CA MET A 37 -1.51 -8.67 8.32
C MET A 37 -0.34 -9.65 8.38
N LYS A 38 -0.30 -10.59 7.44
CA LYS A 38 0.69 -11.68 7.43
C LYS A 38 1.86 -11.41 6.49
N GLY A 39 1.72 -10.49 5.57
CA GLY A 39 2.80 -10.11 4.67
C GLY A 39 2.48 -8.81 3.94
N TYR A 40 3.52 -8.13 3.49
CA TYR A 40 3.40 -6.85 2.80
C TYR A 40 4.50 -6.71 1.77
N ARG A 41 4.15 -6.20 0.59
CA ARG A 41 5.13 -5.88 -0.45
C ARG A 41 4.65 -4.65 -1.21
N MET A 42 5.58 -3.72 -1.43
CA MET A 42 5.31 -2.54 -2.25
C MET A 42 6.12 -2.64 -3.54
N ASN A 43 5.45 -2.49 -4.67
CA ASN A 43 6.07 -2.52 -5.99
C ASN A 43 5.93 -1.13 -6.61
N VAL A 44 7.06 -0.49 -6.91
CA VAL A 44 7.09 0.82 -7.55
C VAL A 44 7.92 0.72 -8.81
N PRO A 45 7.41 1.17 -9.98
CA PRO A 45 8.19 1.17 -11.21
C PRO A 45 9.48 1.99 -11.05
N VAL A 46 10.54 1.55 -11.69
CA VAL A 46 11.84 2.24 -11.63
C VAL A 46 11.77 3.64 -12.23
N LYS A 47 10.93 3.80 -13.26
CA LYS A 47 10.74 5.07 -13.96
C LYS A 47 9.26 5.39 -14.06
N GLU A 48 8.95 6.69 -14.05
CA GLU A 48 7.61 7.14 -14.35
C GLU A 48 7.21 6.73 -15.78
N ASN A 49 6.01 6.17 -15.91
CA ASN A 49 5.47 5.79 -17.20
C ASN A 49 4.03 6.33 -17.31
N PRO A 50 3.81 7.40 -18.11
CA PRO A 50 2.48 8.01 -18.23
C PRO A 50 1.45 7.09 -18.87
N ASP A 51 1.87 6.02 -19.55
CA ASP A 51 0.95 5.07 -20.17
C ASP A 51 0.39 4.05 -19.17
N ILE A 52 0.92 4.00 -17.95
CA ILE A 52 0.43 3.12 -16.91
C ILE A 52 -0.57 3.88 -16.04
N PRO A 53 -1.80 3.36 -15.81
CA PRO A 53 -2.84 4.09 -15.08
C PRO A 53 -2.64 4.08 -13.55
N TYR A 54 -1.54 3.56 -13.04
CA TYR A 54 -1.23 3.54 -11.62
C TYR A 54 0.25 3.84 -11.40
N ASP A 55 0.60 4.28 -10.19
CA ASP A 55 1.98 4.65 -9.84
C ASP A 55 2.67 3.60 -8.97
N CYS A 56 1.92 2.75 -8.29
CA CYS A 56 2.48 1.60 -7.56
C CYS A 56 1.42 0.53 -7.34
N ILE A 57 1.89 -0.67 -6.96
CA ILE A 57 1.03 -1.78 -6.59
C ILE A 57 1.51 -2.29 -5.23
N SER A 58 0.63 -2.28 -4.22
CA SER A 58 0.91 -2.93 -2.95
C SER A 58 0.29 -4.32 -2.92
N GLU A 59 0.96 -5.23 -2.24
CA GLU A 59 0.48 -6.59 -2.00
C GLU A 59 0.42 -6.82 -0.50
N MET A 60 -0.71 -7.33 -0.03
CA MET A 60 -0.91 -7.66 1.37
C MET A 60 -1.46 -9.07 1.48
N TRP A 61 -1.01 -9.81 2.49
CA TRP A 61 -1.49 -11.17 2.78
C TRP A 61 -2.20 -11.20 4.11
N TRP A 62 -3.37 -11.83 4.13
CA TRP A 62 -4.24 -11.95 5.31
C TRP A 62 -4.74 -13.38 5.42
N ASP A 63 -5.09 -13.82 6.64
CA ASP A 63 -5.69 -15.15 6.81
C ASP A 63 -7.06 -15.24 6.14
N SER A 64 -7.82 -14.14 6.15
CA SER A 64 -9.17 -14.07 5.58
C SER A 64 -9.55 -12.61 5.29
N ASP A 65 -10.65 -12.41 4.57
CA ASP A 65 -11.20 -11.08 4.35
C ASP A 65 -11.69 -10.44 5.65
N GLU A 66 -12.22 -11.25 6.57
CA GLU A 66 -12.63 -10.77 7.89
C GLU A 66 -11.44 -10.21 8.66
N ALA A 67 -10.29 -10.88 8.61
CA ALA A 67 -9.06 -10.41 9.26
C ALA A 67 -8.59 -9.10 8.64
N ARG A 68 -8.70 -8.94 7.33
CA ARG A 68 -8.36 -7.72 6.62
C ARG A 68 -9.24 -6.54 7.08
N LEU A 69 -10.54 -6.75 7.10
CA LEU A 69 -11.49 -5.72 7.53
C LEU A 69 -11.25 -5.32 8.98
N ALA A 70 -11.00 -6.29 9.86
CA ALA A 70 -10.71 -6.02 11.26
C ALA A 70 -9.41 -5.21 11.42
N GLY A 71 -8.36 -5.55 10.66
CA GLY A 71 -7.08 -4.84 10.70
C GLY A 71 -7.20 -3.39 10.25
N PHE A 72 -7.90 -3.14 9.15
CA PHE A 72 -8.13 -1.79 8.65
C PHE A 72 -9.10 -0.98 9.51
N GLY A 73 -9.89 -1.63 10.36
CA GLY A 73 -10.77 -0.96 11.32
C GLY A 73 -10.05 -0.42 12.56
N THR A 74 -8.78 -0.79 12.75
CA THR A 74 -7.97 -0.29 13.87
C THR A 74 -7.41 1.10 13.58
N ASP A 75 -6.86 1.76 14.60
CA ASP A 75 -6.21 3.06 14.42
C ASP A 75 -5.02 2.95 13.46
N GLN A 76 -4.23 1.88 13.58
CA GLN A 76 -3.10 1.61 12.69
C GLN A 76 -3.56 1.41 11.25
N GLY A 77 -4.66 0.68 11.04
CA GLY A 77 -5.22 0.47 9.72
C GLY A 77 -5.73 1.75 9.08
N LYS A 78 -6.38 2.59 9.86
CA LYS A 78 -6.89 3.89 9.38
C LYS A 78 -5.75 4.85 9.05
N ALA A 79 -4.65 4.81 9.81
CA ALA A 79 -3.50 5.65 9.56
C ALA A 79 -2.77 5.26 8.27
N ALA A 80 -2.78 3.97 7.91
CA ALA A 80 -2.11 3.47 6.71
C ALA A 80 -3.01 3.49 5.47
N GLY A 81 -4.32 3.50 5.69
CA GLY A 81 -5.31 3.43 4.61
C GLY A 81 -5.57 4.70 3.84
#